data_83bc2e5664a1336a25b5c66e428b0d58
#
_entry.id   83bc2e5664a1336a25b5c66e428b0d58
#
_cell.length_a   1.000
_cell.length_b   1.000
_cell.length_c   1.000
_cell.angle_alpha   90.00
_cell.angle_beta   90.00
_cell.angle_gamma   90.00
#
_symmetry.space_group_name_H-M   'P 1'
#
loop_
_entity.id
_entity.type
_entity.pdbx_description
1 polymer ?
#
loop_
_entity_poly.entity_id
_entity_poly.type
_entity_poly.pdbx_seq_one_letter_code
_entity_poly.pdbx_strand_id
1 'polypeptide(L)'
;RPETNFVIADFWRWMVIHMWVEAFFEVFITVIVSYLMVLMGLVSRQAAIRVVYFATILFLGTGLLGISHNFYWNAKPVATMALGSIFSTLQFVPLILLTVEAWRFKNMPKLAVGDVAYKNLGEFGFTEVFLFLIAVNFWNFFGAGVLGIIINLPIMNYFEHGTYLTINHAHAALMGVYGNISLAAFLFASKLLIKPGNWNKQIIKVSFWCINSGLMLMVLLDLFPAGAIQF
;
A
#
# COMPACT_ATOMS: atom_id res chain seq x y z
N ARG A 1 -32.18 0.12 -8.25
CA ARG A 1 -33.44 0.34 -8.98
C ARG A 1 -33.62 1.85 -9.16
N PRO A 2 -34.31 2.32 -10.22
CA PRO A 2 -34.51 3.76 -10.46
C PRO A 2 -35.23 4.49 -9.30
N GLU A 3 -36.07 3.79 -8.57
CA GLU A 3 -36.85 4.32 -7.44
C GLU A 3 -36.08 4.30 -6.11
N THR A 4 -34.86 3.78 -6.09
CA THR A 4 -34.08 3.72 -4.86
C THR A 4 -33.63 5.12 -4.46
N ASN A 5 -33.78 5.46 -3.18
CA ASN A 5 -33.28 6.71 -2.64
C ASN A 5 -31.78 6.87 -2.93
N PHE A 6 -31.37 8.06 -3.38
CA PHE A 6 -30.00 8.34 -3.80
C PHE A 6 -28.97 8.02 -2.71
N VAL A 7 -29.23 8.38 -1.45
CA VAL A 7 -28.31 8.13 -0.33
C VAL A 7 -28.08 6.64 -0.13
N ILE A 8 -29.14 5.83 -0.24
CA ILE A 8 -29.06 4.35 -0.12
C ILE A 8 -28.30 3.76 -1.31
N ALA A 9 -28.58 4.24 -2.53
CA ALA A 9 -27.88 3.78 -3.73
C ALA A 9 -26.38 4.13 -3.69
N ASP A 10 -26.06 5.31 -3.22
CA ASP A 10 -24.70 5.80 -3.08
C ASP A 10 -23.94 5.04 -1.96
N PHE A 11 -24.59 4.76 -0.83
CA PHE A 11 -24.04 3.90 0.21
C PHE A 11 -23.60 2.54 -0.34
N TRP A 12 -24.48 1.85 -1.07
CA TRP A 12 -24.14 0.54 -1.62
C TRP A 12 -23.08 0.58 -2.70
N ARG A 13 -23.04 1.64 -3.53
CA ARG A 13 -21.97 1.85 -4.49
C ARG A 13 -20.60 1.95 -3.78
N TRP A 14 -20.51 2.83 -2.81
CA TRP A 14 -19.28 3.03 -2.06
C TRP A 14 -18.91 1.84 -1.19
N MET A 15 -19.90 1.10 -0.66
CA MET A 15 -19.64 -0.16 0.06
C MET A 15 -18.85 -1.15 -0.80
N VAL A 16 -19.28 -1.34 -2.04
CA VAL A 16 -18.59 -2.25 -2.97
C VAL A 16 -17.19 -1.76 -3.29
N ILE A 17 -17.04 -0.48 -3.61
CA ILE A 17 -15.74 0.11 -3.96
C ILE A 17 -14.78 0.06 -2.77
N HIS A 18 -15.24 0.45 -1.58
CA HIS A 18 -14.45 0.46 -0.37
C HIS A 18 -13.98 -0.94 0.03
N MET A 19 -14.87 -1.93 0.02
CA MET A 19 -14.50 -3.32 0.32
C MET A 19 -13.55 -3.90 -0.73
N TRP A 20 -13.65 -3.48 -1.97
CA TRP A 20 -12.73 -3.90 -3.02
C TRP A 20 -11.34 -3.28 -2.82
N VAL A 21 -11.24 -1.99 -2.57
CA VAL A 21 -9.97 -1.29 -2.40
C VAL A 21 -9.35 -1.59 -1.03
N GLU A 22 -10.06 -1.34 0.05
CA GLU A 22 -9.48 -1.34 1.39
C GLU A 22 -9.52 -2.70 2.08
N ALA A 23 -10.48 -3.54 1.82
CA ALA A 23 -10.46 -4.90 2.37
C ALA A 23 -9.70 -5.88 1.46
N PHE A 24 -10.07 -5.97 0.18
CA PHE A 24 -9.46 -6.96 -0.72
C PHE A 24 -8.03 -6.59 -1.08
N PHE A 25 -7.77 -5.40 -1.64
CA PHE A 25 -6.43 -5.06 -2.10
C PHE A 25 -5.40 -4.93 -0.98
N GLU A 26 -5.76 -4.35 0.16
CA GLU A 26 -4.83 -4.21 1.27
C GLU A 26 -4.44 -5.55 1.89
N VAL A 27 -5.40 -6.47 2.06
CA VAL A 27 -5.12 -7.84 2.49
C VAL A 27 -4.25 -8.57 1.46
N PHE A 28 -4.59 -8.44 0.16
CA PHE A 28 -3.84 -9.03 -0.93
C PHE A 28 -2.38 -8.59 -0.93
N ILE A 29 -2.12 -7.28 -0.81
CA ILE A 29 -0.76 -6.74 -0.78
C ILE A 29 0.03 -7.29 0.42
N THR A 30 -0.58 -7.31 1.59
CA THR A 30 0.05 -7.83 2.82
C THR A 30 0.44 -9.29 2.66
N VAL A 31 -0.43 -10.10 2.07
CA VAL A 31 -0.18 -11.52 1.80
C VAL A 31 0.99 -11.69 0.81
N ILE A 32 0.96 -10.96 -0.32
CA ILE A 32 1.98 -11.11 -1.37
C ILE A 32 3.35 -10.62 -0.89
N VAL A 33 3.42 -9.48 -0.18
CA VAL A 33 4.69 -8.98 0.40
C VAL A 33 5.25 -10.00 1.39
N SER A 34 4.42 -10.47 2.32
CA SER A 34 4.81 -11.46 3.31
C SER A 34 5.27 -12.77 2.66
N TYR A 35 4.57 -13.22 1.64
CA TYR A 35 4.91 -14.42 0.88
C TYR A 35 6.25 -14.31 0.16
N LEU A 36 6.49 -13.21 -0.56
CA LEU A 36 7.78 -12.96 -1.21
C LEU A 36 8.92 -12.88 -0.18
N MET A 37 8.70 -12.24 0.96
CA MET A 37 9.70 -12.19 2.03
C MET A 37 10.04 -13.57 2.58
N VAL A 38 9.04 -14.45 2.75
CA VAL A 38 9.27 -15.85 3.17
C VAL A 38 10.04 -16.62 2.10
N LEU A 39 9.66 -16.50 0.81
CA LEU A 39 10.35 -17.17 -0.29
C LEU A 39 11.81 -16.74 -0.44
N MET A 40 12.10 -15.47 -0.16
CA MET A 40 13.47 -14.95 -0.16
C MET A 40 14.25 -15.26 1.13
N GLY A 41 13.62 -15.91 2.11
CA GLY A 41 14.26 -16.23 3.38
C GLY A 41 14.47 -15.04 4.32
N LEU A 42 13.75 -13.92 4.11
CA LEU A 42 13.88 -12.71 4.94
C LEU A 42 13.05 -12.78 6.21
N VAL A 43 11.95 -13.54 6.22
CA VAL A 43 11.01 -13.66 7.34
C VAL A 43 10.69 -15.13 7.58
N SER A 44 10.57 -15.52 8.84
CA SER A 44 10.06 -16.85 9.15
C SER A 44 8.58 -16.98 8.77
N ARG A 45 8.17 -18.16 8.34
CA ARG A 45 6.77 -18.44 8.03
C ARG A 45 5.81 -18.10 9.18
N GLN A 46 6.23 -18.35 10.42
CA GLN A 46 5.42 -18.06 11.60
C GLN A 46 5.23 -16.56 11.82
N ALA A 47 6.28 -15.74 11.61
CA ALA A 47 6.19 -14.30 11.70
C ALA A 47 5.27 -13.75 10.59
N ALA A 48 5.42 -14.20 9.34
CA ALA A 48 4.57 -13.82 8.23
C ALA A 48 3.10 -14.13 8.49
N ILE A 49 2.78 -15.34 8.97
CA ILE A 49 1.41 -15.74 9.31
C ILE A 49 0.80 -14.82 10.37
N ARG A 50 1.54 -14.49 11.43
CA ARG A 50 1.05 -13.56 12.48
C ARG A 50 0.73 -12.18 11.93
N VAL A 51 1.63 -11.63 11.11
CA VAL A 51 1.42 -10.31 10.48
C VAL A 51 0.21 -10.33 9.56
N VAL A 52 0.08 -11.36 8.71
CA VAL A 52 -1.06 -11.51 7.80
C VAL A 52 -2.38 -11.62 8.55
N TYR A 53 -2.47 -12.46 9.58
CA TYR A 53 -3.70 -12.57 10.38
C TYR A 53 -4.06 -11.27 11.08
N PHE A 54 -3.08 -10.62 11.71
CA PHE A 54 -3.31 -9.35 12.39
C PHE A 54 -3.78 -8.27 11.41
N ALA A 55 -3.11 -8.12 10.27
CA ALA A 55 -3.49 -7.18 9.22
C ALA A 55 -4.89 -7.51 8.67
N THR A 56 -5.19 -8.78 8.41
CA THR A 56 -6.51 -9.19 7.91
C THR A 56 -7.63 -8.83 8.88
N ILE A 57 -7.45 -9.08 10.18
CA ILE A 57 -8.45 -8.72 11.20
C ILE A 57 -8.65 -7.21 11.25
N LEU A 58 -7.56 -6.43 11.24
CA LEU A 58 -7.65 -4.97 11.24
C LEU A 58 -8.32 -4.46 9.97
N PHE A 59 -7.88 -4.87 8.79
CA PHE A 59 -8.45 -4.41 7.52
C PHE A 59 -9.93 -4.80 7.36
N LEU A 60 -10.33 -5.99 7.75
CA LEU A 60 -11.75 -6.37 7.70
C LEU A 60 -12.59 -5.57 8.70
N GLY A 61 -12.08 -5.36 9.92
CA GLY A 61 -12.76 -4.56 10.94
C GLY A 61 -12.87 -3.09 10.55
N THR A 62 -11.76 -2.46 10.18
CA THR A 62 -11.70 -1.05 9.79
C THR A 62 -12.37 -0.80 8.44
N GLY A 63 -12.23 -1.73 7.49
CA GLY A 63 -12.89 -1.66 6.18
C GLY A 63 -14.40 -1.62 6.28
N LEU A 64 -15.01 -2.41 7.17
CA LEU A 64 -16.44 -2.39 7.40
C LEU A 64 -16.93 -1.12 8.10
N LEU A 65 -16.21 -0.65 9.11
CA LEU A 65 -16.63 0.49 9.92
C LEU A 65 -16.15 1.83 9.35
N GLY A 66 -15.08 1.83 8.56
CA GLY A 66 -14.49 3.01 7.93
C GLY A 66 -15.21 3.50 6.67
N ILE A 67 -16.13 2.73 6.11
CA ILE A 67 -16.80 3.05 4.83
C ILE A 67 -17.35 4.47 4.73
N SER A 68 -17.75 5.07 5.84
CA SER A 68 -18.32 6.40 5.84
C SER A 68 -17.41 7.48 5.28
N HIS A 69 -16.09 7.29 5.29
CA HIS A 69 -15.15 8.29 4.77
C HIS A 69 -15.28 8.51 3.24
N ASN A 70 -15.86 7.56 2.53
CA ASN A 70 -16.05 7.69 1.07
C ASN A 70 -17.22 8.59 0.67
N PHE A 71 -18.04 9.05 1.62
CA PHE A 71 -19.25 9.83 1.32
C PHE A 71 -19.65 10.79 2.45
N TYR A 72 -18.68 11.52 3.02
CA TYR A 72 -18.95 12.52 4.07
C TYR A 72 -19.86 13.66 3.62
N TRP A 73 -19.92 13.92 2.31
CA TRP A 73 -20.81 14.94 1.70
C TRP A 73 -22.30 14.56 1.71
N ASN A 74 -22.64 13.30 1.95
CA ASN A 74 -24.02 12.87 2.05
C ASN A 74 -24.58 13.20 3.44
N ALA A 75 -25.84 13.63 3.48
CA ALA A 75 -26.54 13.88 4.73
C ALA A 75 -26.66 12.59 5.55
N LYS A 76 -25.97 12.51 6.66
CA LYS A 76 -25.97 11.39 7.59
C LYS A 76 -25.66 11.82 9.02
N PRO A 77 -25.94 10.94 10.02
CA PRO A 77 -25.65 11.25 11.42
C PRO A 77 -24.16 11.48 11.66
N VAL A 78 -23.84 12.45 12.52
CA VAL A 78 -22.46 12.77 12.91
C VAL A 78 -21.71 11.55 13.46
N ALA A 79 -22.41 10.67 14.16
CA ALA A 79 -21.80 9.43 14.67
C ALA A 79 -21.21 8.54 13.56
N THR A 80 -21.85 8.45 12.40
CA THR A 80 -21.33 7.67 11.27
C THR A 80 -20.10 8.33 10.63
N MET A 81 -20.04 9.65 10.63
CA MET A 81 -18.85 10.37 10.17
C MET A 81 -17.67 10.15 11.12
N ALA A 82 -17.91 10.26 12.45
CA ALA A 82 -16.89 10.02 13.45
C ALA A 82 -16.35 8.58 13.39
N LEU A 83 -17.24 7.58 13.30
CA LEU A 83 -16.84 6.18 13.13
C LEU A 83 -16.04 5.97 11.85
N GLY A 84 -16.50 6.51 10.72
CA GLY A 84 -15.80 6.42 9.44
C GLY A 84 -14.39 6.99 9.50
N SER A 85 -14.24 8.17 10.09
CA SER A 85 -12.92 8.81 10.23
C SER A 85 -11.98 8.02 11.15
N ILE A 86 -12.46 7.58 12.32
CA ILE A 86 -11.65 6.84 13.30
C ILE A 86 -11.19 5.51 12.69
N PHE A 87 -12.11 4.71 12.18
CA PHE A 87 -11.79 3.38 11.69
C PHE A 87 -10.98 3.40 10.40
N SER A 88 -11.22 4.36 9.51
CA SER A 88 -10.38 4.55 8.34
C SER A 88 -8.96 4.98 8.71
N THR A 89 -8.79 5.89 9.67
CA THR A 89 -7.47 6.28 10.16
C THR A 89 -6.72 5.11 10.82
N LEU A 90 -7.43 4.19 11.49
CA LEU A 90 -6.81 3.02 12.10
C LEU A 90 -6.18 2.05 11.09
N GLN A 91 -6.58 2.08 9.82
CA GLN A 91 -5.94 1.31 8.74
C GLN A 91 -4.47 1.68 8.53
N PHE A 92 -4.05 2.85 8.99
CA PHE A 92 -2.64 3.24 8.97
C PHE A 92 -1.75 2.35 9.87
N VAL A 93 -2.30 1.74 10.91
CA VAL A 93 -1.53 0.92 11.86
C VAL A 93 -0.88 -0.30 11.21
N PRO A 94 -1.58 -1.16 10.43
CA PRO A 94 -0.95 -2.26 9.70
C PRO A 94 0.11 -1.78 8.71
N LEU A 95 -0.09 -0.64 8.07
CA LEU A 95 0.87 -0.05 7.14
C LEU A 95 2.17 0.34 7.84
N ILE A 96 2.09 0.93 9.04
CA ILE A 96 3.27 1.23 9.87
C ILE A 96 3.98 -0.07 10.27
N LEU A 97 3.25 -1.09 10.72
CA LEU A 97 3.84 -2.35 11.14
C LEU A 97 4.60 -3.04 9.99
N LEU A 98 4.02 -3.09 8.80
CA LEU A 98 4.70 -3.59 7.60
C LEU A 98 5.98 -2.79 7.28
N THR A 99 5.91 -1.47 7.36
CA THR A 99 7.05 -0.58 7.13
C THR A 99 8.16 -0.81 8.15
N VAL A 100 7.81 -0.95 9.44
CA VAL A 100 8.76 -1.23 10.53
C VAL A 100 9.42 -2.61 10.33
N GLU A 101 8.66 -3.63 9.98
CA GLU A 101 9.23 -4.95 9.67
C GLU A 101 10.19 -4.89 8.49
N ALA A 102 9.81 -4.27 7.37
CA ALA A 102 10.70 -4.09 6.21
C ALA A 102 11.97 -3.31 6.57
N TRP A 103 11.85 -2.29 7.42
CA TRP A 103 13.00 -1.52 7.88
C TRP A 103 13.93 -2.33 8.78
N ARG A 104 13.40 -3.18 9.65
CA ARG A 104 14.18 -4.10 10.46
C ARG A 104 15.02 -5.03 9.59
N PHE A 105 14.45 -5.56 8.52
CA PHE A 105 15.19 -6.41 7.58
C PHE A 105 16.36 -5.70 6.91
N LYS A 106 16.18 -4.45 6.51
CA LYS A 106 17.25 -3.65 5.91
C LYS A 106 18.45 -3.51 6.86
N ASN A 107 18.19 -3.41 8.17
CA ASN A 107 19.21 -3.13 9.18
C ASN A 107 19.75 -4.39 9.87
N MET A 108 19.29 -5.58 9.49
CA MET A 108 19.73 -6.85 10.09
C MET A 108 20.54 -7.70 9.11
N PRO A 109 21.81 -7.37 8.85
CA PRO A 109 22.65 -8.14 7.93
C PRO A 109 23.05 -9.54 8.44
N LYS A 110 22.63 -9.95 9.63
CA LYS A 110 23.07 -11.18 10.29
C LYS A 110 21.96 -12.02 10.91
N LEU A 111 20.70 -11.79 10.58
CA LEU A 111 19.65 -12.65 11.11
C LEU A 111 19.58 -13.95 10.31
N ALA A 112 19.84 -15.04 11.00
CA ALA A 112 19.48 -16.36 10.54
C ALA A 112 17.96 -16.42 10.36
N VAL A 113 17.49 -16.61 9.14
CA VAL A 113 16.08 -16.83 8.84
C VAL A 113 15.94 -18.30 8.50
N GLY A 114 15.41 -19.08 9.44
CA GLY A 114 15.45 -20.51 9.38
C GLY A 114 16.90 -21.02 9.50
N ASP A 115 17.25 -22.02 8.71
CA ASP A 115 18.61 -22.63 8.71
C ASP A 115 19.60 -21.90 7.77
N VAL A 116 19.20 -20.79 7.16
CA VAL A 116 20.03 -20.04 6.20
C VAL A 116 20.48 -18.72 6.82
N ALA A 117 21.78 -18.59 7.08
CA ALA A 117 22.40 -17.34 7.50
C ALA A 117 23.05 -16.65 6.29
N TYR A 118 22.57 -15.46 5.95
CA TYR A 118 23.24 -14.59 4.96
C TYR A 118 24.32 -13.76 5.66
N LYS A 119 25.58 -13.88 5.23
CA LYS A 119 26.70 -13.12 5.79
C LYS A 119 26.65 -11.64 5.40
N ASN A 120 26.06 -11.33 4.25
CA ASN A 120 25.88 -9.97 3.75
C ASN A 120 24.79 -9.92 2.67
N LEU A 121 24.32 -8.71 2.34
CA LEU A 121 23.31 -8.49 1.28
C LEU A 121 23.76 -8.97 -0.12
N GLY A 122 25.06 -9.12 -0.36
CA GLY A 122 25.59 -9.64 -1.63
C GLY A 122 25.33 -11.13 -1.82
N GLU A 123 25.33 -11.89 -0.73
CA GLU A 123 25.02 -13.34 -0.72
C GLU A 123 23.52 -13.62 -0.82
N PHE A 124 22.69 -12.65 -0.48
CA PHE A 124 21.23 -12.75 -0.52
C PHE A 124 20.69 -13.02 -1.94
N GLY A 125 21.37 -12.57 -2.97
CA GLY A 125 21.03 -12.89 -4.37
C GLY A 125 19.82 -12.18 -4.96
N PHE A 126 18.90 -11.61 -4.18
CA PHE A 126 17.65 -10.96 -4.60
C PHE A 126 17.63 -9.45 -4.33
N THR A 127 18.79 -8.80 -4.30
CA THR A 127 18.95 -7.38 -3.93
C THR A 127 18.07 -6.47 -4.80
N GLU A 128 17.95 -6.73 -6.11
CA GLU A 128 17.14 -5.92 -7.02
C GLU A 128 15.64 -6.09 -6.75
N VAL A 129 15.19 -7.31 -6.44
CA VAL A 129 13.79 -7.58 -6.03
C VAL A 129 13.48 -6.87 -4.71
N PHE A 130 14.39 -6.98 -3.74
CA PHE A 130 14.24 -6.33 -2.45
C PHE A 130 14.16 -4.80 -2.53
N LEU A 131 14.87 -4.19 -3.49
CA LEU A 131 14.80 -2.76 -3.75
C LEU A 131 13.36 -2.32 -4.10
N PHE A 132 12.67 -3.07 -4.97
CA PHE A 132 11.25 -2.80 -5.27
C PHE A 132 10.33 -3.04 -4.06
N LEU A 133 10.61 -4.03 -3.21
CA LEU A 133 9.85 -4.23 -1.97
C LEU A 133 10.04 -3.08 -0.96
N ILE A 134 11.22 -2.46 -0.92
CA ILE A 134 11.43 -1.23 -0.14
C ILE A 134 10.55 -0.10 -0.69
N ALA A 135 10.48 0.06 -2.01
CA ALA A 135 9.59 1.05 -2.60
C ALA A 135 8.11 0.77 -2.31
N VAL A 136 7.67 -0.50 -2.34
CA VAL A 136 6.32 -0.89 -1.89
C VAL A 136 6.04 -0.36 -0.48
N ASN A 137 6.96 -0.58 0.46
CA ASN A 137 6.78 -0.11 1.85
C ASN A 137 6.81 1.41 1.96
N PHE A 138 7.67 2.08 1.21
CA PHE A 138 7.71 3.54 1.15
C PHE A 138 6.38 4.12 0.67
N TRP A 139 5.88 3.64 -0.48
CA TRP A 139 4.63 4.11 -1.05
C TRP A 139 3.41 3.70 -0.22
N ASN A 140 3.47 2.54 0.44
CA ASN A 140 2.43 2.12 1.37
C ASN A 140 2.34 3.07 2.56
N PHE A 141 3.48 3.48 3.12
CA PHE A 141 3.52 4.46 4.19
C PHE A 141 3.10 5.86 3.73
N PHE A 142 3.75 6.38 2.69
CA PHE A 142 3.54 7.75 2.21
C PHE A 142 2.24 7.87 1.40
N GLY A 143 2.09 7.07 0.35
CA GLY A 143 0.97 7.17 -0.59
C GLY A 143 -0.35 6.68 0.00
N ALA A 144 -0.39 5.46 0.53
CA ALA A 144 -1.59 4.92 1.14
C ALA A 144 -1.83 5.47 2.55
N GLY A 145 -0.78 5.53 3.38
CA GLY A 145 -0.89 5.96 4.77
C GLY A 145 -1.04 7.46 4.93
N VAL A 146 0.03 8.22 4.70
CA VAL A 146 0.05 9.68 5.01
C VAL A 146 -0.98 10.43 4.16
N LEU A 147 -0.98 10.25 2.84
CA LEU A 147 -1.95 10.90 1.98
C LEU A 147 -3.38 10.42 2.25
N GLY A 148 -3.56 9.12 2.57
CA GLY A 148 -4.85 8.55 2.95
C GLY A 148 -5.41 9.16 4.23
N ILE A 149 -4.60 9.35 5.27
CA ILE A 149 -5.04 10.02 6.51
C ILE A 149 -5.49 11.45 6.21
N ILE A 150 -4.74 12.20 5.40
CA ILE A 150 -5.09 13.58 5.07
C ILE A 150 -6.47 13.64 4.43
N ILE A 151 -6.75 12.84 3.42
CA ILE A 151 -8.05 12.84 2.74
C ILE A 151 -9.18 12.21 3.56
N ASN A 152 -8.87 11.46 4.62
CA ASN A 152 -9.86 10.83 5.49
C ASN A 152 -10.44 11.76 6.57
N LEU A 153 -9.82 12.88 6.83
CA LEU A 153 -10.35 13.85 7.78
C LEU A 153 -11.63 14.47 7.22
N PRO A 154 -12.78 14.45 7.92
CA PRO A 154 -14.05 14.91 7.37
C PRO A 154 -14.01 16.33 6.79
N ILE A 155 -13.32 17.25 7.44
CA ILE A 155 -13.16 18.61 6.96
C ILE A 155 -12.34 18.68 5.66
N MET A 156 -11.28 17.89 5.56
CA MET A 156 -10.46 17.81 4.35
C MET A 156 -11.24 17.16 3.24
N ASN A 157 -11.84 16.00 3.49
CA ASN A 157 -12.60 15.23 2.52
C ASN A 157 -13.74 16.02 1.90
N TYR A 158 -14.42 16.86 2.70
CA TYR A 158 -15.52 17.69 2.20
C TYR A 158 -15.10 18.64 1.08
N PHE A 159 -13.91 19.22 1.15
CA PHE A 159 -13.40 20.16 0.15
C PHE A 159 -12.53 19.48 -0.92
N GLU A 160 -11.78 18.44 -0.57
CA GLU A 160 -10.83 17.82 -1.49
C GLU A 160 -11.46 16.75 -2.39
N HIS A 161 -12.61 16.20 -2.01
CA HIS A 161 -13.26 15.13 -2.76
C HIS A 161 -13.55 15.54 -4.21
N GLY A 162 -13.05 14.75 -5.15
CA GLY A 162 -13.16 15.06 -6.58
C GLY A 162 -12.09 16.01 -7.12
N THR A 163 -11.17 16.50 -6.28
CA THR A 163 -9.99 17.24 -6.71
C THR A 163 -8.84 16.31 -7.08
N TYR A 164 -7.77 16.87 -7.62
CA TYR A 164 -6.53 16.11 -7.88
C TYR A 164 -5.83 15.63 -6.60
N LEU A 165 -6.20 16.09 -5.39
CA LEU A 165 -5.70 15.53 -4.14
C LEU A 165 -6.15 14.09 -3.93
N THR A 166 -7.42 13.78 -4.22
CA THR A 166 -7.93 12.39 -4.21
C THR A 166 -7.18 11.51 -5.22
N ILE A 167 -6.98 12.03 -6.44
CA ILE A 167 -6.24 11.33 -7.49
C ILE A 167 -4.78 11.13 -7.11
N ASN A 168 -4.17 12.12 -6.45
CA ASN A 168 -2.80 12.06 -5.95
C ASN A 168 -2.60 10.89 -4.98
N HIS A 169 -3.48 10.77 -3.98
CA HIS A 169 -3.48 9.62 -3.08
C HIS A 169 -3.63 8.30 -3.84
N ALA A 170 -4.59 8.21 -4.75
CA ALA A 170 -4.85 6.99 -5.52
C ALA A 170 -3.63 6.56 -6.36
N HIS A 171 -2.97 7.49 -7.07
CA HIS A 171 -1.77 7.17 -7.86
C HIS A 171 -0.59 6.78 -6.97
N ALA A 172 -0.35 7.52 -5.88
CA ALA A 172 0.72 7.19 -4.94
C ALA A 172 0.52 5.81 -4.30
N ALA A 173 -0.70 5.45 -3.93
CA ALA A 173 -1.04 4.15 -3.37
C ALA A 173 -1.02 3.05 -4.45
N LEU A 174 -1.82 3.18 -5.52
CA LEU A 174 -1.97 2.10 -6.50
C LEU A 174 -0.69 1.90 -7.32
N MET A 175 -0.17 2.95 -7.94
CA MET A 175 1.02 2.83 -8.77
C MET A 175 2.29 2.61 -7.94
N GLY A 176 2.37 3.28 -6.79
CA GLY A 176 3.50 3.13 -5.87
C GLY A 176 3.57 1.76 -5.22
N VAL A 177 2.46 1.23 -4.73
CA VAL A 177 2.44 -0.08 -4.06
C VAL A 177 2.29 -1.20 -5.07
N TYR A 178 1.18 -1.24 -5.84
CA TYR A 178 0.89 -2.37 -6.72
C TYR A 178 1.79 -2.42 -7.95
N GLY A 179 2.21 -1.27 -8.50
CA GLY A 179 3.18 -1.20 -9.57
C GLY A 179 4.53 -1.79 -9.14
N ASN A 180 5.06 -1.36 -8.00
CA ASN A 180 6.35 -1.87 -7.50
C ASN A 180 6.28 -3.35 -7.09
N ILE A 181 5.19 -3.83 -6.46
CA ILE A 181 5.11 -5.25 -6.10
C ILE A 181 4.96 -6.16 -7.32
N SER A 182 4.24 -5.71 -8.35
CA SER A 182 4.14 -6.45 -9.60
C SER A 182 5.50 -6.61 -10.26
N LEU A 183 6.30 -5.55 -10.27
CA LEU A 183 7.68 -5.58 -10.76
C LEU A 183 8.58 -6.45 -9.88
N ALA A 184 8.45 -6.38 -8.55
CA ALA A 184 9.18 -7.24 -7.63
C ALA A 184 8.89 -8.72 -7.88
N ALA A 185 7.61 -9.08 -8.01
CA ALA A 185 7.18 -10.45 -8.28
C ALA A 185 7.67 -10.94 -9.66
N PHE A 186 7.55 -10.09 -10.68
CA PHE A 186 8.06 -10.38 -12.02
C PHE A 186 9.57 -10.61 -12.03
N LEU A 187 10.33 -9.73 -11.39
CA LEU A 187 11.79 -9.85 -11.27
C LEU A 187 12.18 -11.10 -10.46
N PHE A 188 11.46 -11.40 -9.38
CA PHE A 188 11.69 -12.62 -8.61
C PHE A 188 11.52 -13.87 -9.47
N ALA A 189 10.39 -14.00 -10.16
CA ALA A 189 10.11 -15.10 -11.05
C ALA A 189 11.13 -15.18 -12.20
N SER A 190 11.42 -14.05 -12.85
CA SER A 190 12.40 -13.97 -13.94
C SER A 190 13.78 -14.42 -13.51
N LYS A 191 14.21 -14.06 -12.31
CA LYS A 191 15.53 -14.44 -11.78
C LYS A 191 15.69 -15.94 -11.60
N LEU A 192 14.62 -16.67 -11.33
CA LEU A 192 14.63 -18.13 -11.23
C LEU A 192 14.72 -18.82 -12.59
N LEU A 193 14.33 -18.13 -13.66
CA LEU A 193 14.25 -18.69 -15.02
C LEU A 193 15.42 -18.25 -15.92
N ILE A 194 16.00 -17.08 -15.67
CA ILE A 194 17.04 -16.50 -16.50
C ILE A 194 18.42 -17.06 -16.11
N LYS A 195 19.25 -17.37 -17.11
CA LYS A 195 20.65 -17.74 -16.89
C LYS A 195 21.40 -16.58 -16.17
N PRO A 196 22.29 -16.87 -15.20
CA PRO A 196 22.95 -15.85 -14.39
C PRO A 196 23.64 -14.73 -15.17
N GLY A 197 24.26 -15.04 -16.32
CA GLY A 197 24.94 -14.07 -17.18
C GLY A 197 24.02 -13.07 -17.89
N ASN A 198 22.72 -13.33 -17.96
CA ASN A 198 21.75 -12.45 -18.63
C ASN A 198 21.04 -11.50 -17.67
N TRP A 199 21.37 -11.56 -16.37
CA TRP A 199 20.79 -10.67 -15.36
C TRP A 199 21.51 -9.33 -15.29
N ASN A 200 20.93 -8.30 -15.89
CA ASN A 200 21.52 -6.97 -15.92
C ASN A 200 21.03 -6.10 -14.73
N LYS A 201 21.82 -6.11 -13.66
CA LYS A 201 21.54 -5.33 -12.44
C LYS A 201 21.43 -3.82 -12.67
N GLN A 202 22.24 -3.29 -13.60
CA GLN A 202 22.26 -1.85 -13.86
C GLN A 202 20.97 -1.36 -14.51
N ILE A 203 20.48 -2.08 -15.51
CA ILE A 203 19.21 -1.76 -16.18
C ILE A 203 18.07 -1.80 -15.16
N ILE A 204 18.03 -2.81 -14.30
CA ILE A 204 16.97 -2.95 -13.28
C ILE A 204 17.02 -1.76 -12.30
N LYS A 205 18.20 -1.35 -11.85
CA LYS A 205 18.35 -0.19 -10.96
C LYS A 205 17.94 1.12 -11.63
N VAL A 206 18.33 1.33 -12.89
CA VAL A 206 17.89 2.51 -13.65
C VAL A 206 16.40 2.53 -13.79
N SER A 207 15.77 1.41 -14.18
CA SER A 207 14.30 1.30 -14.27
C SER A 207 13.62 1.60 -12.95
N PHE A 208 14.15 1.08 -11.83
CA PHE A 208 13.65 1.38 -10.48
C PHE A 208 13.63 2.87 -10.20
N TRP A 209 14.74 3.56 -10.44
CA TRP A 209 14.84 4.98 -10.18
C TRP A 209 13.96 5.81 -11.12
N CYS A 210 13.91 5.48 -12.41
CA CYS A 210 13.04 6.18 -13.35
C CYS A 210 11.57 6.09 -12.95
N ILE A 211 11.09 4.89 -12.58
CA ILE A 211 9.68 4.67 -12.19
C ILE A 211 9.37 5.41 -10.89
N ASN A 212 10.18 5.24 -9.84
CA ASN A 212 9.87 5.80 -8.53
C ASN A 212 10.12 7.30 -8.45
N SER A 213 11.15 7.83 -9.12
CA SER A 213 11.37 9.28 -9.23
C SER A 213 10.28 9.94 -10.09
N GLY A 214 9.89 9.31 -11.21
CA GLY A 214 8.80 9.81 -12.04
C GLY A 214 7.48 9.89 -11.28
N LEU A 215 7.15 8.84 -10.52
CA LEU A 215 5.96 8.83 -9.67
C LEU A 215 6.04 9.93 -8.58
N MET A 216 7.21 10.10 -7.95
CA MET A 216 7.40 11.15 -6.94
C MET A 216 7.23 12.56 -7.54
N LEU A 217 7.79 12.81 -8.72
CA LEU A 217 7.63 14.09 -9.42
C LEU A 217 6.16 14.34 -9.78
N MET A 218 5.45 13.33 -10.28
CA MET A 218 4.02 13.42 -10.56
C MET A 218 3.22 13.76 -9.29
N VAL A 219 3.48 13.07 -8.19
CA VAL A 219 2.80 13.27 -6.90
C VAL A 219 3.05 14.68 -6.35
N LEU A 220 4.30 15.15 -6.34
CA LEU A 220 4.68 16.40 -5.65
C LEU A 220 4.58 17.65 -6.53
N LEU A 221 4.87 17.54 -7.84
CA LEU A 221 5.00 18.71 -8.73
C LEU A 221 3.83 18.88 -9.70
N ASP A 222 2.97 17.87 -9.83
CA ASP A 222 1.81 17.91 -10.73
C ASP A 222 0.50 17.76 -9.93
N LEU A 223 0.20 16.58 -9.42
CA LEU A 223 -1.09 16.28 -8.80
C LEU A 223 -1.34 17.05 -7.50
N PHE A 224 -0.30 17.20 -6.65
CA PHE A 224 -0.46 17.93 -5.39
C PHE A 224 -0.72 19.43 -5.62
N PRO A 225 0.08 20.19 -6.41
CA PRO A 225 -0.20 21.59 -6.66
C PRO A 225 -1.51 21.80 -7.40
N ALA A 226 -1.83 20.98 -8.41
CA ALA A 226 -3.09 21.06 -9.14
C ALA A 226 -4.29 20.85 -8.21
N GLY A 227 -4.23 19.86 -7.32
CA GLY A 227 -5.26 19.60 -6.33
C GLY A 227 -5.37 20.69 -5.27
N ALA A 228 -4.26 21.24 -4.81
CA ALA A 228 -4.23 22.34 -3.86
C ALA A 228 -4.85 23.64 -4.39
N ILE A 229 -4.76 23.89 -5.70
CA ILE A 229 -5.44 25.04 -6.34
C ILE A 229 -6.96 24.81 -6.43
N GLN A 230 -7.40 23.55 -6.52
CA GLN A 230 -8.81 23.19 -6.58
C GLN A 230 -9.48 23.15 -5.19
N PHE A 231 -8.67 23.04 -4.13
CA PHE A 231 -9.13 23.02 -2.75
C PHE A 231 -9.56 24.40 -2.28
#